data_f87451139d0b9cf4f467b7f333421c82
#
_entry.id   f87451139d0b9cf4f467b7f333421c82
#
_cell.length_a   1.000
_cell.length_b   1.000
_cell.length_c   1.000
_cell.angle_alpha   90.00
_cell.angle_beta   90.00
_cell.angle_gamma   90.00
#
_symmetry.space_group_name_H-M   'P 1'
#
loop_
_entity.id
_entity.type
_entity.pdbx_description
1 polymer ?
#
loop_
_entity_poly.entity_id
_entity_poly.type
_entity_poly.pdbx_seq_one_letter_code
_entity_poly.pdbx_strand_id
1 'polypeptide(L)'
;NNAISFYAQTELLFEVWHKWQNIKEVRHIWNISTRVCEQDHDIDIKGLTMRESMQYRNQKMALELAHHQLNFQPSNIRMELIRPGSVNTHAFSDPTSISAKAYVEQVLAQQDIV
;
A
#
# COMPACT_ATOMS: atom_id res chain seq x y z
N ASN A 1 -7.01 -0.32 -1.86
CA ASN A 1 -7.23 -0.24 -0.43
C ASN A 1 -6.30 0.81 0.21
N ASN A 2 -6.86 1.95 0.57
CA ASN A 2 -6.12 3.09 1.07
C ASN A 2 -6.84 3.79 2.23
N ALA A 3 -7.38 3.01 3.14
CA ALA A 3 -8.07 3.54 4.30
C ALA A 3 -7.07 4.03 5.34
N ILE A 4 -7.31 5.21 5.91
CA ILE A 4 -6.54 5.77 7.02
C ILE A 4 -7.39 5.64 8.27
N SER A 5 -7.61 4.45 8.77
CA SER A 5 -8.31 4.28 10.02
C SER A 5 -7.81 3.01 10.69
N PHE A 6 -6.94 3.20 11.68
CA PHE A 6 -6.40 2.10 12.47
C PHE A 6 -5.84 1.00 11.56
N TYR A 7 -6.19 -0.23 11.82
CA TYR A 7 -5.66 -1.38 11.07
C TYR A 7 -6.68 -1.95 10.07
N ALA A 8 -7.67 -1.15 9.67
CA ALA A 8 -8.72 -1.61 8.77
C ALA A 8 -8.17 -2.15 7.44
N GLN A 9 -7.15 -1.53 6.91
CA GLN A 9 -6.54 -1.98 5.66
C GLN A 9 -5.88 -3.35 5.83
N THR A 10 -5.20 -3.57 6.92
CA THR A 10 -4.57 -4.86 7.24
C THR A 10 -5.63 -5.93 7.45
N GLU A 11 -6.69 -5.62 8.18
CA GLU A 11 -7.79 -6.55 8.40
C GLU A 11 -8.47 -6.93 7.09
N LEU A 12 -8.70 -5.96 6.23
CA LEU A 12 -9.30 -6.21 4.92
C LEU A 12 -8.41 -7.12 4.08
N LEU A 13 -7.11 -6.91 4.12
CA LEU A 13 -6.17 -7.77 3.39
C LEU A 13 -6.31 -9.23 3.83
N PHE A 14 -6.35 -9.48 5.15
CA PHE A 14 -6.51 -10.84 5.66
C PHE A 14 -7.84 -11.47 5.23
N GLU A 15 -8.92 -10.69 5.26
CA GLU A 15 -10.23 -11.18 4.84
C GLU A 15 -10.25 -11.58 3.37
N VAL A 16 -9.75 -10.70 2.51
CA VAL A 16 -9.74 -10.95 1.07
C VAL A 16 -8.83 -12.14 0.76
N TRP A 17 -7.64 -12.17 1.36
CA TRP A 17 -6.70 -13.25 1.15
C TRP A 17 -7.31 -14.60 1.57
N HIS A 18 -7.97 -14.62 2.73
CA HIS A 18 -8.60 -15.84 3.24
C HIS A 18 -9.70 -16.35 2.30
N LYS A 19 -10.49 -15.45 1.75
CA LYS A 19 -11.55 -15.81 0.80
C LYS A 19 -10.98 -16.34 -0.51
N TRP A 20 -9.85 -15.81 -0.95
CA TRP A 20 -9.29 -16.11 -2.27
C TRP A 20 -8.21 -17.20 -2.24
N GLN A 21 -7.75 -17.61 -1.07
CA GLN A 21 -6.60 -18.52 -0.99
C GLN A 21 -6.80 -19.88 -1.70
N ASN A 22 -8.01 -20.34 -1.80
CA ASN A 22 -8.34 -21.64 -2.41
C ASN A 22 -8.92 -21.51 -3.82
N ILE A 23 -8.97 -20.30 -4.37
CA ILE A 23 -9.47 -20.08 -5.72
C ILE A 23 -8.37 -20.50 -6.71
N LYS A 24 -8.73 -21.26 -7.73
CA LYS A 24 -7.78 -21.76 -8.72
C LYS A 24 -7.32 -20.67 -9.69
N GLU A 25 -8.15 -19.67 -9.92
CA GLU A 25 -7.82 -18.55 -10.79
C GLU A 25 -6.82 -17.63 -10.12
N VAL A 26 -5.94 -17.05 -10.91
CA VAL A 26 -5.00 -16.05 -10.39
C VAL A 26 -5.74 -14.78 -10.05
N ARG A 27 -5.54 -14.30 -8.83
CA ARG A 27 -6.12 -13.05 -8.34
C ARG A 27 -4.99 -12.10 -7.97
N HIS A 28 -5.26 -10.82 -8.07
CA HIS A 28 -4.27 -9.79 -7.79
C HIS A 28 -4.74 -8.89 -6.65
N ILE A 29 -3.85 -8.62 -5.72
CA ILE A 29 -4.08 -7.68 -4.63
C ILE A 29 -2.96 -6.65 -4.65
N TRP A 30 -3.33 -5.38 -4.66
CA TRP A 30 -2.40 -4.27 -4.54
C TRP A 30 -2.52 -3.66 -3.17
N ASN A 31 -1.46 -3.74 -2.40
CA ASN A 31 -1.40 -3.15 -1.07
C ASN A 31 -0.69 -1.80 -1.16
N ILE A 32 -1.44 -0.74 -0.93
CA ILE A 32 -0.92 0.62 -1.04
C ILE A 32 -0.37 1.04 0.32
N SER A 33 0.92 1.15 0.41
CA SER A 33 1.62 1.61 1.59
C SER A 33 2.09 3.05 1.41
N THR A 34 3.19 3.40 1.99
CA THR A 34 3.72 4.76 1.95
C THR A 34 5.23 4.75 2.13
N ARG A 35 5.90 5.76 1.58
CA ARG A 35 7.33 5.97 1.80
C ARG A 35 7.68 6.27 3.26
N VAL A 36 6.70 6.67 4.06
CA VAL A 36 6.91 6.88 5.48
C VAL A 36 7.44 5.62 6.16
N CYS A 37 7.14 4.45 5.64
CA CYS A 37 7.68 3.19 6.16
C CYS A 37 9.20 3.08 6.01
N GLU A 38 9.81 3.87 5.15
CA GLU A 38 11.27 3.90 4.96
C GLU A 38 11.98 4.74 6.01
N GLN A 39 11.24 5.52 6.79
CA GLN A 39 11.81 6.42 7.80
C GLN A 39 11.91 5.72 9.15
N ASP A 40 13.06 5.86 9.79
CA ASP A 40 13.31 5.25 11.10
C ASP A 40 12.84 6.12 12.25
N HIS A 41 12.83 7.43 12.06
CA HIS A 41 12.54 8.40 13.12
C HIS A 41 12.07 9.73 12.49
N ASP A 42 11.65 10.65 13.32
CA ASP A 42 11.25 12.02 12.94
C ASP A 42 10.24 12.03 11.78
N ILE A 43 9.14 11.31 12.00
CA ILE A 43 8.08 11.24 11.03
C ILE A 43 7.24 12.50 11.14
N ASP A 44 7.26 13.31 10.11
CA ASP A 44 6.47 14.52 10.03
C ASP A 44 5.62 14.45 8.77
N ILE A 45 4.33 14.19 8.95
CA ILE A 45 3.38 14.18 7.86
C ILE A 45 2.59 15.48 7.94
N LYS A 46 2.62 16.25 6.86
CA LYS A 46 1.94 17.53 6.79
C LYS A 46 0.46 17.36 7.08
N GLY A 47 -0.05 18.17 8.02
CA GLY A 47 -1.46 18.10 8.41
C GLY A 47 -1.77 17.14 9.54
N LEU A 48 -0.78 16.36 10.00
CA LEU A 48 -0.93 15.46 11.13
C LEU A 48 -0.04 15.87 12.30
N THR A 49 -0.48 15.56 13.51
CA THR A 49 0.37 15.70 14.68
C THR A 49 1.49 14.65 14.65
N MET A 50 2.50 14.81 15.50
CA MET A 50 3.53 13.78 15.62
C MET A 50 2.93 12.43 16.00
N ARG A 51 2.01 12.42 16.95
CA ARG A 51 1.35 11.19 17.39
C ARG A 51 0.59 10.52 16.24
N GLU A 52 -0.17 11.31 15.49
CA GLU A 52 -0.92 10.80 14.34
C GLU A 52 0.00 10.27 13.26
N SER A 53 1.12 10.94 13.02
CA SER A 53 2.12 10.50 12.05
C SER A 53 2.72 9.16 12.45
N MET A 54 3.05 8.98 13.73
CA MET A 54 3.57 7.72 14.25
C MET A 54 2.54 6.60 14.14
N GLN A 55 1.29 6.89 14.48
CA GLN A 55 0.21 5.90 14.37
C GLN A 55 -0.03 5.50 12.91
N TYR A 56 -0.01 6.46 12.01
CA TYR A 56 -0.17 6.19 10.59
C TYR A 56 0.95 5.27 10.07
N ARG A 57 2.20 5.57 10.44
CA ARG A 57 3.33 4.74 10.06
C ARG A 57 3.18 3.31 10.60
N ASN A 58 2.78 3.18 11.86
CA ASN A 58 2.60 1.86 12.48
C ASN A 58 1.52 1.04 11.77
N GLN A 59 0.43 1.68 11.37
CA GLN A 59 -0.63 1.03 10.61
C GLN A 59 -0.14 0.54 9.25
N LYS A 60 0.63 1.37 8.55
CA LYS A 60 1.19 0.99 7.25
C LYS A 60 2.27 -0.08 7.39
N MET A 61 3.07 -0.03 8.45
CA MET A 61 4.04 -1.08 8.73
C MET A 61 3.36 -2.42 9.01
N ALA A 62 2.24 -2.41 9.72
CA ALA A 62 1.46 -3.63 9.94
C ALA A 62 0.95 -4.22 8.63
N LEU A 63 0.47 -3.36 7.72
CA LEU A 63 0.04 -3.80 6.40
C LEU A 63 1.19 -4.45 5.63
N GLU A 64 2.37 -3.85 5.65
CA GLU A 64 3.52 -4.39 4.93
C GLU A 64 3.97 -5.72 5.52
N LEU A 65 3.95 -5.85 6.83
CA LEU A 65 4.26 -7.11 7.48
C LEU A 65 3.28 -8.20 7.07
N ALA A 66 1.99 -7.89 7.09
CA ALA A 66 0.96 -8.82 6.66
C ALA A 66 1.13 -9.21 5.19
N HIS A 67 1.43 -8.23 4.33
CA HIS A 67 1.70 -8.49 2.92
C HIS A 67 2.82 -9.52 2.74
N HIS A 68 3.94 -9.32 3.42
CA HIS A 68 5.07 -10.23 3.29
C HIS A 68 4.77 -11.62 3.85
N GLN A 69 4.08 -11.69 4.97
CA GLN A 69 3.69 -12.96 5.57
C GLN A 69 2.77 -13.77 4.66
N LEU A 70 1.75 -13.11 4.12
CA LEU A 70 0.79 -13.77 3.24
C LEU A 70 1.39 -14.12 1.88
N ASN A 71 2.24 -13.26 1.35
CA ASN A 71 2.89 -13.49 0.07
C ASN A 71 3.85 -14.69 0.11
N PHE A 72 4.31 -15.06 1.30
CA PHE A 72 5.15 -16.23 1.50
C PHE A 72 4.34 -17.54 1.47
N GLN A 73 3.04 -17.46 1.67
CA GLN A 73 2.17 -18.63 1.66
C GLN A 73 1.85 -19.07 0.24
N PRO A 74 1.82 -20.39 -0.04
CA PRO A 74 1.45 -20.87 -1.37
C PRO A 74 0.00 -20.51 -1.69
N SER A 75 -0.21 -19.84 -2.80
CA SER A 75 -1.55 -19.49 -3.29
C SER A 75 -1.47 -19.03 -4.73
N ASN A 76 -2.62 -18.86 -5.37
CA ASN A 76 -2.72 -18.25 -6.68
C ASN A 76 -2.95 -16.73 -6.58
N ILE A 77 -2.77 -16.16 -5.41
CA ILE A 77 -2.90 -14.72 -5.20
C ILE A 77 -1.54 -14.08 -5.46
N ARG A 78 -1.51 -13.13 -6.38
CA ARG A 78 -0.33 -12.32 -6.66
C ARG A 78 -0.50 -10.98 -5.99
N MET A 79 0.42 -10.62 -5.13
CA MET A 79 0.34 -9.37 -4.38
C MET A 79 1.49 -8.46 -4.73
N GLU A 80 1.16 -7.18 -4.88
CA GLU A 80 2.13 -6.12 -5.06
C GLU A 80 2.04 -5.15 -3.88
N LEU A 81 3.20 -4.77 -3.38
CA LEU A 81 3.31 -3.73 -2.36
C LEU A 81 3.74 -2.45 -3.05
N ILE A 82 2.92 -1.42 -2.92
CA ILE A 82 3.12 -0.18 -3.62
C ILE A 82 3.35 0.93 -2.60
N ARG A 83 4.53 1.57 -2.68
CA ARG A 83 4.86 2.74 -1.88
C ARG A 83 4.92 3.93 -2.81
N PRO A 84 3.79 4.61 -3.05
CA PRO A 84 3.81 5.78 -3.90
C PRO A 84 4.65 6.88 -3.27
N GLY A 85 5.34 7.61 -4.08
CA GLY A 85 5.88 8.88 -3.66
C GLY A 85 4.73 9.87 -3.53
N SER A 86 5.06 11.15 -3.64
CA SER A 86 4.04 12.17 -3.67
C SER A 86 3.23 12.02 -4.95
N VAL A 87 1.96 11.62 -4.83
CA VAL A 87 1.06 11.51 -5.97
C VAL A 87 0.24 12.79 -6.06
N ASN A 88 0.26 13.41 -7.21
CA ASN A 88 -0.44 14.66 -7.43
C ASN A 88 -1.95 14.41 -7.62
N THR A 89 -2.70 14.48 -6.51
CA THR A 89 -4.15 14.33 -6.51
C THR A 89 -4.88 15.66 -6.32
N HIS A 90 -4.14 16.76 -6.17
CA HIS A 90 -4.66 18.10 -5.94
C HIS A 90 -4.06 19.09 -6.92
N ALA A 91 -4.52 20.34 -6.87
CA ALA A 91 -3.97 21.41 -7.68
C ALA A 91 -2.53 21.80 -7.30
N PHE A 92 -1.97 21.18 -6.32
CA PHE A 92 -0.55 21.31 -6.00
C PHE A 92 0.27 20.50 -6.98
N SER A 93 1.13 21.15 -7.71
CA SER A 93 2.12 20.43 -8.50
C SER A 93 3.45 20.47 -7.78
N ASP A 94 3.82 19.38 -7.18
CA ASP A 94 5.19 19.12 -6.81
C ASP A 94 5.87 18.56 -8.05
N PRO A 95 7.00 19.11 -8.53
CA PRO A 95 7.66 18.61 -9.73
C PRO A 95 8.10 17.15 -9.63
N THR A 96 8.23 16.63 -8.42
CA THR A 96 8.59 15.23 -8.19
C THR A 96 7.39 14.31 -8.10
N SER A 97 6.18 14.87 -8.14
CA SER A 97 4.94 14.11 -8.08
C SER A 97 4.45 13.75 -9.46
N ILE A 98 3.76 12.64 -9.54
CA ILE A 98 3.06 12.26 -10.76
C ILE A 98 1.56 12.27 -10.49
N SER A 99 0.75 12.39 -11.55
CA SER A 99 -0.69 12.29 -11.38
C SER A 99 -1.08 10.87 -10.94
N ALA A 100 -2.20 10.75 -10.24
CA ALA A 100 -2.70 9.45 -9.83
C ALA A 100 -2.91 8.52 -11.04
N LYS A 101 -3.42 9.07 -12.14
CA LYS A 101 -3.62 8.31 -13.36
C LYS A 101 -2.31 7.79 -13.93
N ALA A 102 -1.28 8.66 -14.03
CA ALA A 102 0.02 8.26 -14.54
C ALA A 102 0.67 7.20 -13.66
N TYR A 103 0.50 7.32 -12.35
CA TYR A 103 1.00 6.32 -11.41
C TYR A 103 0.36 4.95 -11.62
N VAL A 104 -0.96 4.92 -11.76
CA VAL A 104 -1.69 3.68 -12.02
C VAL A 104 -1.25 3.06 -13.33
N GLU A 105 -1.08 3.86 -14.38
CA GLU A 105 -0.60 3.38 -15.68
C GLU A 105 0.80 2.78 -15.57
N GLN A 106 1.69 3.38 -14.78
CA GLN A 106 3.02 2.85 -14.53
C GLN A 106 2.97 1.47 -13.87
N VAL A 107 2.12 1.33 -12.85
CA VAL A 107 1.99 0.07 -12.12
C VAL A 107 1.43 -1.02 -13.02
N LEU A 108 0.42 -0.69 -13.83
CA LEU A 108 -0.16 -1.63 -14.79
C LEU A 108 0.87 -2.10 -15.82
N ALA A 109 1.68 -1.18 -16.34
CA ALA A 109 2.73 -1.52 -17.29
C ALA A 109 3.77 -2.47 -16.68
N GLN A 110 4.10 -2.30 -15.41
CA GLN A 110 5.01 -3.19 -14.71
C GLN A 110 4.45 -4.61 -14.55
N GLN A 111 3.14 -4.71 -14.37
CA GLN A 111 2.50 -6.01 -14.22
C GLN A 111 2.45 -6.81 -15.52
N ASP A 112 2.40 -6.16 -16.65
CA ASP A 112 2.39 -6.81 -17.97
C ASP A 112 3.71 -7.49 -18.29
N ILE A 113 4.75 -7.26 -17.52
CA ILE A 113 6.10 -7.80 -17.74
C ILE A 113 6.31 -9.13 -16.96
N VAL A 114 5.39 -9.48 -16.13
CA VAL A 114 5.53 -10.67 -15.27
C VAL A 114 5.05 -11.92 -15.96
#